data_7df1fc584ba31d345da5545acc49c46b
#
_entry.id   7df1fc584ba31d345da5545acc49c46b
#
_cell.length_a   1.000
_cell.length_b   1.000
_cell.length_c   1.000
_cell.angle_alpha   90.00
_cell.angle_beta   90.00
_cell.angle_gamma   90.00
#
_symmetry.space_group_name_H-M   'P 1'
#
loop_
_entity.id
_entity.type
_entity.pdbx_description
1 polymer ?
#
loop_
_entity_poly.entity_id
_entity_poly.type
_entity_poly.pdbx_seq_one_letter_code
_entity_poly.pdbx_strand_id
1 'polypeptide(L)'
;MKHQPRIAVIGSANIDLVTYTDEFPRPGETIFGREFSLGFGGKGANQAVAARLCGAEVAMVARVGDDLFGPANIENFAARGIDTSRVLATPGVSSGVAPIFVESSGQNRIWVVKGANDRLSPADVDAAASVLEGADFVILQLEVPTETVYYALRFAREHGIRSILNPAPGQALDLAQVAHADYVIPNETEAEALTGMAVHNLDDARGCAQKLLDGGVRRVIVTLGANGALCAGRDGMTHVPAFAVRPVDTTGAGDAFIGSLACFLAEGMAEMDAVARANLYAALSTLGAGTQKSFVTRERFDAEWAARGE
;
A
#
# COMPACT_ATOMS: atom_id res chain seq x y z
N MET A 1 21.39 11.34 18.01
CA MET A 1 20.94 10.05 17.45
C MET A 1 19.99 10.39 16.31
N LYS A 2 20.08 9.70 15.16
CA LYS A 2 19.07 9.88 14.09
C LYS A 2 17.72 9.41 14.62
N HIS A 3 16.66 10.11 14.29
CA HIS A 3 15.29 9.70 14.60
C HIS A 3 15.01 8.33 13.95
N GLN A 4 14.47 7.38 14.72
CA GLN A 4 14.03 6.09 14.22
C GLN A 4 12.58 6.24 13.71
N PRO A 5 12.31 6.09 12.40
CA PRO A 5 10.95 6.20 11.87
C PRO A 5 10.01 5.20 12.53
N ARG A 6 8.82 5.65 12.90
CA ARG A 6 7.74 4.82 13.48
C ARG A 6 6.50 4.92 12.63
N ILE A 7 6.07 3.81 12.05
CA ILE A 7 4.96 3.75 11.11
C ILE A 7 3.90 2.80 11.66
N ALA A 8 2.67 3.24 11.75
CA ALA A 8 1.53 2.37 11.97
C ALA A 8 0.78 2.15 10.65
N VAL A 9 0.37 0.91 10.39
CA VAL A 9 -0.43 0.58 9.22
C VAL A 9 -1.76 0.02 9.68
N ILE A 10 -2.87 0.67 9.30
CA ILE A 10 -4.23 0.19 9.53
C ILE A 10 -4.75 -0.32 8.19
N GLY A 11 -4.89 -1.64 8.05
CA GLY A 11 -5.23 -2.17 6.73
C GLY A 11 -5.38 -3.67 6.65
N SER A 12 -5.37 -4.16 5.43
CA SER A 12 -5.61 -5.55 5.05
C SER A 12 -4.40 -6.45 5.21
N ALA A 13 -4.70 -7.72 5.47
CA ALA A 13 -3.76 -8.84 5.38
C ALA A 13 -4.42 -9.98 4.60
N ASN A 14 -3.82 -10.37 3.47
CA ASN A 14 -4.34 -11.42 2.60
C ASN A 14 -3.32 -12.55 2.41
N ILE A 15 -3.82 -13.70 1.99
CA ILE A 15 -3.00 -14.75 1.39
C ILE A 15 -3.29 -14.76 -0.12
N ASP A 16 -2.24 -14.63 -0.90
CA ASP A 16 -2.29 -14.75 -2.36
C ASP A 16 -2.19 -16.24 -2.74
N LEU A 17 -3.22 -16.74 -3.42
CA LEU A 17 -3.34 -18.12 -3.88
C LEU A 17 -3.11 -18.13 -5.39
N VAL A 18 -1.85 -18.26 -5.82
CA VAL A 18 -1.48 -18.13 -7.22
C VAL A 18 -1.48 -19.48 -7.90
N THR A 19 -2.30 -19.64 -8.94
CA THR A 19 -2.35 -20.81 -9.80
C THR A 19 -1.90 -20.42 -11.20
N TYR A 20 -0.88 -21.12 -11.71
CA TYR A 20 -0.42 -20.95 -13.09
C TYR A 20 -1.11 -21.98 -13.98
N THR A 21 -1.62 -21.53 -15.11
CA THR A 21 -2.38 -22.34 -16.06
C THR A 21 -2.03 -22.00 -17.50
N ASP A 22 -2.36 -22.87 -18.46
CA ASP A 22 -2.18 -22.56 -19.87
C ASP A 22 -3.32 -21.67 -20.41
N GLU A 23 -4.54 -21.91 -19.94
CA GLU A 23 -5.75 -21.18 -20.32
C GLU A 23 -6.74 -21.13 -19.14
N PHE A 24 -7.75 -20.29 -19.23
CA PHE A 24 -8.85 -20.28 -18.27
C PHE A 24 -9.94 -21.29 -18.67
N PRO A 25 -10.55 -22.00 -17.68
CA PRO A 25 -11.63 -22.93 -17.96
C PRO A 25 -12.87 -22.20 -18.45
N ARG A 26 -13.63 -22.85 -19.34
CA ARG A 26 -14.98 -22.42 -19.72
C ARG A 26 -15.97 -22.74 -18.60
N PRO A 27 -17.14 -22.10 -18.57
CA PRO A 27 -18.19 -22.48 -17.62
C PRO A 27 -18.48 -23.98 -17.63
N GLY A 28 -18.37 -24.65 -16.46
CA GLY A 28 -18.57 -26.09 -16.31
C GLY A 28 -17.37 -26.97 -16.67
N GLU A 29 -16.26 -26.40 -17.11
CA GLU A 29 -15.03 -27.13 -17.43
C GLU A 29 -14.11 -27.25 -16.22
N THR A 30 -13.40 -28.38 -16.11
CA THR A 30 -12.33 -28.59 -15.15
C THR A 30 -11.03 -28.80 -15.91
N ILE A 31 -10.02 -28.00 -15.58
CA ILE A 31 -8.68 -28.09 -16.18
C ILE A 31 -7.63 -28.32 -15.09
N PHE A 32 -6.44 -28.75 -15.49
CA PHE A 32 -5.28 -28.86 -14.59
C PHE A 32 -4.45 -27.58 -14.62
N GLY A 33 -4.12 -27.03 -13.44
CA GLY A 33 -3.08 -26.01 -13.31
C GLY A 33 -1.69 -26.66 -13.43
N ARG A 34 -0.69 -25.87 -13.79
CA ARG A 34 0.71 -26.29 -13.93
C ARG A 34 1.48 -26.20 -12.62
N GLU A 35 1.23 -25.14 -11.88
CA GLU A 35 1.94 -24.80 -10.65
C GLU A 35 1.00 -24.05 -9.69
N PHE A 36 1.28 -24.17 -8.41
CA PHE A 36 0.59 -23.44 -7.35
C PHE A 36 1.62 -22.81 -6.42
N SER A 37 1.40 -21.57 -6.02
CA SER A 37 2.20 -20.90 -5.00
C SER A 37 1.35 -20.12 -4.01
N LEU A 38 1.84 -20.04 -2.77
CA LEU A 38 1.30 -19.19 -1.71
C LEU A 38 2.19 -17.97 -1.53
N GLY A 39 1.55 -16.82 -1.41
CA GLY A 39 2.19 -15.55 -1.07
C GLY A 39 1.45 -14.83 0.05
N PHE A 40 2.18 -13.96 0.75
CA PHE A 40 1.56 -13.00 1.64
C PHE A 40 1.27 -11.73 0.86
N GLY A 41 0.04 -11.24 0.95
CA GLY A 41 -0.47 -10.09 0.22
C GLY A 41 -1.37 -9.23 1.10
N GLY A 42 -2.18 -8.42 0.44
CA GLY A 42 -2.96 -7.35 1.06
C GLY A 42 -2.19 -6.04 1.11
N LYS A 43 -2.83 -4.96 0.66
CA LYS A 43 -2.17 -3.65 0.54
C LYS A 43 -1.59 -3.17 1.87
N GLY A 44 -2.35 -3.32 2.97
CA GLY A 44 -1.86 -2.98 4.30
C GLY A 44 -0.60 -3.76 4.68
N ALA A 45 -0.64 -5.09 4.53
CA ALA A 45 0.50 -5.96 4.81
C ALA A 45 1.72 -5.61 3.95
N ASN A 46 1.51 -5.36 2.65
CA ASN A 46 2.59 -5.01 1.73
C ASN A 46 3.27 -3.70 2.12
N GLN A 47 2.47 -2.66 2.41
CA GLN A 47 2.98 -1.34 2.82
C GLN A 47 3.71 -1.40 4.17
N ALA A 48 3.22 -2.21 5.11
CA ALA A 48 3.89 -2.47 6.39
C ALA A 48 5.26 -3.15 6.19
N VAL A 49 5.31 -4.18 5.33
CA VAL A 49 6.56 -4.89 5.02
C VAL A 49 7.55 -3.97 4.30
N ALA A 50 7.09 -3.17 3.33
CA ALA A 50 7.95 -2.21 2.63
C ALA A 50 8.55 -1.17 3.60
N ALA A 51 7.74 -0.57 4.48
CA ALA A 51 8.21 0.37 5.49
C ALA A 51 9.22 -0.28 6.44
N ARG A 52 8.97 -1.52 6.87
CA ARG A 52 9.86 -2.27 7.76
C ARG A 52 11.20 -2.57 7.12
N LEU A 53 11.20 -3.02 5.86
CA LEU A 53 12.43 -3.31 5.11
C LEU A 53 13.22 -2.03 4.77
N CYS A 54 12.54 -0.88 4.65
CA CYS A 54 13.17 0.43 4.55
C CYS A 54 13.80 0.93 5.86
N GLY A 55 13.59 0.23 7.00
CA GLY A 55 14.24 0.52 8.27
C GLY A 55 13.34 1.15 9.33
N ALA A 56 12.03 1.29 9.11
CA ALA A 56 11.11 1.80 10.11
C ALA A 56 10.81 0.75 11.21
N GLU A 57 10.49 1.22 12.42
CA GLU A 57 9.69 0.46 13.37
C GLU A 57 8.24 0.48 12.88
N VAL A 58 7.63 -0.70 12.74
CA VAL A 58 6.30 -0.82 12.15
C VAL A 58 5.37 -1.57 13.08
N ALA A 59 4.15 -1.04 13.24
CA ALA A 59 3.05 -1.74 13.90
C ALA A 59 1.90 -1.94 12.91
N MET A 60 1.30 -3.14 12.94
CA MET A 60 0.16 -3.49 12.10
C MET A 60 -1.12 -3.55 12.91
N VAL A 61 -2.16 -2.84 12.45
CA VAL A 61 -3.54 -2.91 12.98
C VAL A 61 -4.40 -3.58 11.92
N ALA A 62 -4.81 -4.82 12.16
CA ALA A 62 -5.51 -5.64 11.18
C ALA A 62 -6.41 -6.67 11.84
N ARG A 63 -7.33 -7.23 11.05
CA ARG A 63 -8.11 -8.41 11.38
C ARG A 63 -7.72 -9.56 10.47
N VAL A 64 -7.52 -10.74 11.06
CA VAL A 64 -7.29 -12.01 10.35
C VAL A 64 -8.35 -13.02 10.78
N GLY A 65 -8.53 -14.08 10.02
CA GLY A 65 -9.46 -15.17 10.37
C GLY A 65 -8.91 -16.08 11.47
N ASP A 66 -9.78 -16.94 11.99
CA ASP A 66 -9.41 -18.06 12.88
C ASP A 66 -9.17 -19.37 12.11
N ASP A 67 -8.82 -19.24 10.83
CA ASP A 67 -8.46 -20.31 9.91
C ASP A 67 -6.92 -20.55 9.88
N LEU A 68 -6.46 -21.39 8.95
CA LEU A 68 -5.02 -21.70 8.79
C LEU A 68 -4.19 -20.47 8.39
N PHE A 69 -4.79 -19.48 7.78
CA PHE A 69 -4.11 -18.32 7.22
C PHE A 69 -3.92 -17.17 8.23
N GLY A 70 -4.80 -17.09 9.24
CA GLY A 70 -4.68 -16.08 10.29
C GLY A 70 -3.36 -16.15 11.05
N PRO A 71 -3.02 -17.28 11.70
CA PRO A 71 -1.74 -17.46 12.36
C PRO A 71 -0.55 -17.28 11.44
N ALA A 72 -0.63 -17.74 10.17
CA ALA A 72 0.45 -17.57 9.19
C ALA A 72 0.74 -16.10 8.87
N ASN A 73 -0.30 -15.25 8.73
CA ASN A 73 -0.12 -13.82 8.55
C ASN A 73 0.57 -13.18 9.77
N ILE A 74 0.13 -13.52 10.99
CA ILE A 74 0.73 -12.99 12.23
C ILE A 74 2.20 -13.40 12.32
N GLU A 75 2.53 -14.65 12.03
CA GLU A 75 3.90 -15.16 12.03
C GLU A 75 4.77 -14.47 10.98
N ASN A 76 4.23 -14.23 9.77
CA ASN A 76 4.93 -13.50 8.71
C ASN A 76 5.29 -12.08 9.12
N PHE A 77 4.41 -11.36 9.84
CA PHE A 77 4.70 -10.04 10.37
C PHE A 77 5.75 -10.10 11.49
N ALA A 78 5.56 -11.01 12.46
CA ALA A 78 6.46 -11.16 13.60
C ALA A 78 7.89 -11.53 13.16
N ALA A 79 8.02 -12.44 12.18
CA ALA A 79 9.32 -12.84 11.62
C ALA A 79 10.07 -11.68 10.95
N ARG A 80 9.36 -10.64 10.51
CA ARG A 80 9.93 -9.40 9.98
C ARG A 80 10.15 -8.31 11.03
N GLY A 81 9.81 -8.58 12.29
CA GLY A 81 9.92 -7.62 13.38
C GLY A 81 8.89 -6.48 13.28
N ILE A 82 7.71 -6.75 12.71
CA ILE A 82 6.53 -5.87 12.74
C ILE A 82 5.76 -6.19 14.03
N ASP A 83 5.35 -5.17 14.77
CA ASP A 83 4.50 -5.33 15.96
C ASP A 83 3.12 -5.83 15.56
N THR A 84 2.76 -7.00 16.08
CA THR A 84 1.50 -7.71 15.81
C THR A 84 0.50 -7.61 16.96
N SER A 85 0.77 -6.83 18.00
CA SER A 85 -0.07 -6.71 19.19
C SER A 85 -1.51 -6.28 18.89
N ARG A 86 -1.73 -5.69 17.70
CA ARG A 86 -3.03 -5.24 17.19
C ARG A 86 -3.47 -5.98 15.92
N VAL A 87 -2.89 -7.12 15.63
CA VAL A 87 -3.39 -8.06 14.61
C VAL A 87 -4.27 -9.10 15.31
N LEU A 88 -5.58 -8.96 15.15
CA LEU A 88 -6.55 -9.71 15.95
C LEU A 88 -7.25 -10.77 15.11
N ALA A 89 -7.32 -12.00 15.62
CA ALA A 89 -8.13 -13.06 15.00
C ALA A 89 -9.63 -12.78 15.22
N THR A 90 -10.43 -13.06 14.19
CA THR A 90 -11.89 -12.88 14.20
C THR A 90 -12.57 -14.25 14.17
N PRO A 91 -13.20 -14.69 15.27
CA PRO A 91 -13.81 -16.01 15.35
C PRO A 91 -14.91 -16.23 14.30
N GLY A 92 -14.92 -17.40 13.67
CA GLY A 92 -15.92 -17.84 12.70
C GLY A 92 -15.86 -17.10 11.36
N VAL A 93 -14.78 -16.39 11.08
CA VAL A 93 -14.58 -15.65 9.81
C VAL A 93 -13.27 -16.09 9.16
N SER A 94 -13.28 -16.30 7.84
CA SER A 94 -12.06 -16.61 7.08
C SER A 94 -11.12 -15.42 7.00
N SER A 95 -9.83 -15.66 6.91
CA SER A 95 -8.84 -14.64 6.53
C SER A 95 -9.14 -14.07 5.14
N GLY A 96 -8.61 -12.89 4.86
CA GLY A 96 -8.61 -12.36 3.50
C GLY A 96 -7.76 -13.23 2.57
N VAL A 97 -8.28 -13.52 1.38
CA VAL A 97 -7.55 -14.28 0.37
C VAL A 97 -7.71 -13.64 -1.01
N ALA A 98 -6.67 -13.79 -1.84
CA ALA A 98 -6.69 -13.40 -3.24
C ALA A 98 -6.37 -14.62 -4.11
N PRO A 99 -7.39 -15.38 -4.60
CA PRO A 99 -7.20 -16.32 -5.69
C PRO A 99 -6.74 -15.59 -6.95
N ILE A 100 -5.55 -15.95 -7.44
CA ILE A 100 -4.90 -15.33 -8.60
C ILE A 100 -4.63 -16.44 -9.61
N PHE A 101 -5.14 -16.29 -10.81
CA PHE A 101 -4.89 -17.20 -11.92
C PHE A 101 -4.04 -16.48 -12.96
N VAL A 102 -2.92 -17.09 -13.34
CA VAL A 102 -1.96 -16.52 -14.29
C VAL A 102 -1.84 -17.45 -15.49
N GLU A 103 -2.20 -16.94 -16.66
CA GLU A 103 -2.02 -17.66 -17.93
C GLU A 103 -0.57 -17.61 -18.42
N SER A 104 -0.23 -18.55 -19.32
CA SER A 104 1.06 -18.56 -20.02
C SER A 104 1.32 -17.29 -20.85
N SER A 105 0.27 -16.57 -21.24
CA SER A 105 0.32 -15.25 -21.89
C SER A 105 0.77 -14.12 -20.97
N GLY A 106 0.83 -14.36 -19.65
CA GLY A 106 1.06 -13.34 -18.62
C GLY A 106 -0.22 -12.60 -18.18
N GLN A 107 -1.38 -12.88 -18.78
CA GLN A 107 -2.65 -12.34 -18.29
C GLN A 107 -3.01 -12.96 -16.95
N ASN A 108 -3.55 -12.15 -16.04
CA ASN A 108 -4.03 -12.63 -14.75
C ASN A 108 -5.50 -12.27 -14.52
N ARG A 109 -6.14 -13.06 -13.65
CA ARG A 109 -7.45 -12.77 -13.07
C ARG A 109 -7.35 -12.92 -11.57
N ILE A 110 -7.87 -11.92 -10.85
CA ILE A 110 -7.77 -11.82 -9.41
C ILE A 110 -9.16 -11.64 -8.82
N TRP A 111 -9.48 -12.45 -7.82
CA TRP A 111 -10.63 -12.23 -6.95
C TRP A 111 -10.12 -11.92 -5.55
N VAL A 112 -10.61 -10.85 -4.95
CA VAL A 112 -10.32 -10.53 -3.56
C VAL A 112 -11.52 -10.90 -2.71
N VAL A 113 -11.31 -11.82 -1.78
CA VAL A 113 -12.28 -12.13 -0.72
C VAL A 113 -11.79 -11.47 0.55
N LYS A 114 -12.48 -10.41 0.98
CA LYS A 114 -12.04 -9.59 2.11
C LYS A 114 -11.94 -10.36 3.43
N GLY A 115 -12.88 -11.28 3.68
CA GLY A 115 -12.89 -12.08 4.92
C GLY A 115 -12.84 -11.20 6.16
N ALA A 116 -11.91 -11.51 7.06
CA ALA A 116 -11.72 -10.78 8.32
C ALA A 116 -11.28 -9.32 8.14
N ASN A 117 -10.69 -8.93 7.00
CA ASN A 117 -10.40 -7.53 6.73
C ASN A 117 -11.66 -6.66 6.79
N ASP A 118 -12.81 -7.21 6.40
CA ASP A 118 -14.11 -6.51 6.43
C ASP A 118 -14.70 -6.40 7.84
N ARG A 119 -14.02 -6.91 8.85
CA ARG A 119 -14.36 -6.82 10.28
C ARG A 119 -13.53 -5.79 11.04
N LEU A 120 -12.54 -5.16 10.38
CA LEU A 120 -11.80 -4.07 11.00
C LEU A 120 -12.74 -2.89 11.26
N SER A 121 -12.75 -2.38 12.49
CA SER A 121 -13.76 -1.44 12.97
C SER A 121 -13.14 -0.21 13.63
N PRO A 122 -13.90 0.89 13.81
CA PRO A 122 -13.48 2.03 14.61
C PRO A 122 -13.02 1.65 16.04
N ALA A 123 -13.66 0.67 16.67
CA ALA A 123 -13.25 0.18 17.98
C ALA A 123 -11.85 -0.46 17.99
N ASP A 124 -11.41 -1.04 16.86
CA ASP A 124 -10.05 -1.56 16.73
C ASP A 124 -9.03 -0.43 16.63
N VAL A 125 -9.41 0.69 16.03
CA VAL A 125 -8.58 1.91 15.97
C VAL A 125 -8.41 2.49 17.37
N ASP A 126 -9.50 2.63 18.12
CA ASP A 126 -9.47 3.10 19.53
C ASP A 126 -8.60 2.19 20.40
N ALA A 127 -8.78 0.87 20.26
CA ALA A 127 -7.98 -0.10 21.00
C ALA A 127 -6.48 -0.04 20.64
N ALA A 128 -6.14 0.48 19.47
CA ALA A 128 -4.76 0.66 18.99
C ALA A 128 -4.17 2.04 19.35
N ALA A 129 -4.89 2.92 20.04
CA ALA A 129 -4.48 4.30 20.32
C ALA A 129 -3.03 4.42 20.82
N SER A 130 -2.61 3.59 21.78
CA SER A 130 -1.25 3.61 22.35
C SER A 130 -0.14 3.29 21.33
N VAL A 131 -0.47 2.55 20.27
CA VAL A 131 0.46 2.22 19.18
C VAL A 131 0.44 3.33 18.14
N LEU A 132 -0.73 3.90 17.85
CA LEU A 132 -0.92 4.97 16.86
C LEU A 132 -0.30 6.28 17.31
N GLU A 133 -0.53 6.71 18.57
CA GLU A 133 -0.02 7.97 19.14
C GLU A 133 1.51 8.06 19.16
N GLY A 134 2.20 6.93 19.07
CA GLY A 134 3.65 6.90 18.95
C GLY A 134 4.18 6.94 17.52
N ALA A 135 3.33 6.91 16.50
CA ALA A 135 3.73 6.82 15.10
C ALA A 135 4.00 8.21 14.48
N ASP A 136 5.00 8.29 13.60
CA ASP A 136 5.23 9.46 12.74
C ASP A 136 4.20 9.55 11.62
N PHE A 137 3.77 8.38 11.12
CA PHE A 137 2.73 8.23 10.11
C PHE A 137 1.81 7.06 10.40
N VAL A 138 0.53 7.26 10.06
CA VAL A 138 -0.45 6.19 9.88
C VAL A 138 -0.73 6.03 8.40
N ILE A 139 -0.63 4.79 7.87
CA ILE A 139 -0.92 4.45 6.47
C ILE A 139 -2.24 3.70 6.40
N LEU A 140 -3.08 4.05 5.43
CA LEU A 140 -4.42 3.49 5.22
C LEU A 140 -4.66 3.16 3.75
N GLN A 141 -5.49 2.14 3.48
CA GLN A 141 -5.94 1.71 2.15
C GLN A 141 -7.43 1.34 2.21
N LEU A 142 -8.01 0.85 1.08
CA LEU A 142 -9.46 0.62 0.98
C LEU A 142 -9.85 -0.88 0.88
N GLU A 143 -8.98 -1.79 1.27
CA GLU A 143 -9.31 -3.22 1.38
C GLU A 143 -10.00 -3.57 2.72
N VAL A 144 -10.23 -2.59 3.54
CA VAL A 144 -10.98 -2.64 4.82
C VAL A 144 -12.23 -1.76 4.73
N PRO A 145 -13.15 -1.76 5.70
CA PRO A 145 -14.35 -0.92 5.65
C PRO A 145 -14.01 0.57 5.55
N THR A 146 -14.60 1.25 4.58
CA THR A 146 -14.37 2.68 4.33
C THR A 146 -14.71 3.55 5.54
N GLU A 147 -15.74 3.17 6.31
CA GLU A 147 -16.10 3.85 7.57
C GLU A 147 -14.93 3.83 8.56
N THR A 148 -14.25 2.68 8.69
CA THR A 148 -13.07 2.55 9.57
C THR A 148 -11.91 3.40 9.06
N VAL A 149 -11.70 3.48 7.74
CA VAL A 149 -10.69 4.37 7.14
C VAL A 149 -10.98 5.83 7.46
N TYR A 150 -12.21 6.28 7.27
CA TYR A 150 -12.61 7.65 7.61
C TYR A 150 -12.45 7.96 9.10
N TYR A 151 -12.82 7.00 9.96
CA TYR A 151 -12.63 7.12 11.40
C TYR A 151 -11.14 7.28 11.74
N ALA A 152 -10.28 6.42 11.20
CA ALA A 152 -8.85 6.44 11.45
C ALA A 152 -8.16 7.73 10.93
N LEU A 153 -8.61 8.28 9.80
CA LEU A 153 -8.13 9.57 9.31
C LEU A 153 -8.49 10.72 10.27
N ARG A 154 -9.73 10.74 10.79
CA ARG A 154 -10.12 11.73 11.81
C ARG A 154 -9.34 11.54 13.09
N PHE A 155 -9.21 10.30 13.58
CA PHE A 155 -8.43 9.97 14.76
C PHE A 155 -6.99 10.49 14.62
N ALA A 156 -6.31 10.18 13.51
CA ALA A 156 -4.95 10.63 13.25
C ALA A 156 -4.85 12.16 13.32
N ARG A 157 -5.78 12.87 12.66
CA ARG A 157 -5.82 14.34 12.65
C ARG A 157 -6.03 14.93 14.04
N GLU A 158 -6.95 14.38 14.83
CA GLU A 158 -7.26 14.83 16.18
C GLU A 158 -6.09 14.64 17.15
N HIS A 159 -5.28 13.59 16.93
CA HIS A 159 -4.10 13.29 17.75
C HIS A 159 -2.79 13.85 17.16
N GLY A 160 -2.85 14.63 16.08
CA GLY A 160 -1.68 15.25 15.46
C GLY A 160 -0.71 14.27 14.79
N ILE A 161 -1.19 13.09 14.42
CA ILE A 161 -0.42 12.06 13.72
C ILE A 161 -0.55 12.30 12.22
N ARG A 162 0.54 12.33 11.48
CA ARG A 162 0.49 12.46 10.03
C ARG A 162 -0.10 11.20 9.40
N SER A 163 -0.89 11.37 8.33
CA SER A 163 -1.57 10.25 7.68
C SER A 163 -1.33 10.20 6.18
N ILE A 164 -1.22 8.98 5.65
CA ILE A 164 -1.15 8.68 4.23
C ILE A 164 -2.34 7.80 3.88
N LEU A 165 -3.19 8.27 2.95
CA LEU A 165 -4.25 7.48 2.35
C LEU A 165 -3.82 7.05 0.96
N ASN A 166 -3.69 5.74 0.74
CA ASN A 166 -3.69 5.13 -0.58
C ASN A 166 -5.13 4.71 -0.93
N PRO A 167 -5.82 5.40 -1.84
CA PRO A 167 -7.24 5.13 -2.14
C PRO A 167 -7.41 3.89 -3.04
N ALA A 168 -6.74 2.81 -2.71
CA ALA A 168 -6.67 1.54 -3.44
C ALA A 168 -7.39 0.41 -2.68
N PRO A 169 -8.22 -0.40 -3.37
CA PRO A 169 -8.62 -0.30 -4.78
C PRO A 169 -9.49 0.93 -5.05
N GLY A 170 -9.38 1.47 -6.29
CA GLY A 170 -10.07 2.69 -6.68
C GLY A 170 -11.59 2.60 -6.52
N GLN A 171 -12.15 3.56 -5.81
CA GLN A 171 -13.60 3.74 -5.62
C GLN A 171 -13.91 5.21 -5.34
N ALA A 172 -15.17 5.60 -5.54
CA ALA A 172 -15.63 6.93 -5.16
C ALA A 172 -15.62 7.09 -3.63
N LEU A 173 -15.09 8.19 -3.14
CA LEU A 173 -15.02 8.53 -1.72
C LEU A 173 -15.63 9.91 -1.46
N ASP A 174 -16.07 10.14 -0.22
CA ASP A 174 -16.41 11.46 0.27
C ASP A 174 -15.13 12.29 0.45
N LEU A 175 -14.91 13.28 -0.43
CA LEU A 175 -13.72 14.13 -0.40
C LEU A 175 -13.59 14.92 0.91
N ALA A 176 -14.71 15.24 1.59
CA ALA A 176 -14.64 15.89 2.90
C ALA A 176 -14.00 14.98 3.96
N GLN A 177 -14.20 13.66 3.87
CA GLN A 177 -13.52 12.70 4.72
C GLN A 177 -12.06 12.46 4.31
N VAL A 178 -11.81 12.39 3.00
CA VAL A 178 -10.46 12.25 2.43
C VAL A 178 -9.57 13.44 2.80
N ALA A 179 -10.13 14.64 2.91
CA ALA A 179 -9.43 15.87 3.31
C ALA A 179 -8.88 15.85 4.76
N HIS A 180 -9.20 14.82 5.55
CA HIS A 180 -8.54 14.58 6.84
C HIS A 180 -7.13 13.99 6.67
N ALA A 181 -6.81 13.37 5.53
CA ALA A 181 -5.48 12.86 5.24
C ALA A 181 -4.48 14.00 5.00
N ASP A 182 -3.23 13.81 5.45
CA ASP A 182 -2.14 14.72 5.11
C ASP A 182 -1.63 14.47 3.69
N TYR A 183 -1.53 13.21 3.29
CA TYR A 183 -1.17 12.76 1.95
C TYR A 183 -2.25 11.85 1.37
N VAL A 184 -2.65 12.12 0.13
CA VAL A 184 -3.49 11.20 -0.67
C VAL A 184 -2.66 10.75 -1.87
N ILE A 185 -2.45 9.44 -1.98
CA ILE A 185 -1.52 8.87 -2.97
C ILE A 185 -2.25 7.87 -3.86
N PRO A 186 -2.95 8.35 -4.91
CA PRO A 186 -3.57 7.52 -5.92
C PRO A 186 -2.60 7.19 -7.07
N ASN A 187 -2.86 6.09 -7.79
CA ASN A 187 -2.42 5.92 -9.16
C ASN A 187 -3.41 6.54 -10.16
N GLU A 188 -3.19 6.36 -11.48
CA GLU A 188 -4.04 6.92 -12.53
C GLU A 188 -5.50 6.49 -12.39
N THR A 189 -5.75 5.20 -12.19
CA THR A 189 -7.13 4.66 -12.10
C THR A 189 -7.80 5.04 -10.77
N GLU A 190 -7.07 5.14 -9.71
CA GLU A 190 -7.55 5.59 -8.40
C GLU A 190 -7.85 7.09 -8.41
N ALA A 191 -7.02 7.89 -9.08
CA ALA A 191 -7.27 9.31 -9.28
C ALA A 191 -8.55 9.54 -10.11
N GLU A 192 -8.76 8.73 -11.16
CA GLU A 192 -10.01 8.75 -11.94
C GLU A 192 -11.21 8.38 -11.06
N ALA A 193 -11.13 7.33 -10.26
CA ALA A 193 -12.22 6.90 -9.38
C ALA A 193 -12.60 7.97 -8.34
N LEU A 194 -11.62 8.73 -7.81
CA LEU A 194 -11.85 9.82 -6.86
C LEU A 194 -12.41 11.08 -7.51
N THR A 195 -11.96 11.38 -8.73
CA THR A 195 -12.23 12.68 -9.36
C THR A 195 -13.25 12.61 -10.49
N GLY A 196 -13.50 11.43 -11.06
CA GLY A 196 -14.28 11.26 -12.27
C GLY A 196 -13.57 11.76 -13.53
N MET A 197 -12.27 12.03 -13.47
CA MET A 197 -11.46 12.53 -14.58
C MET A 197 -10.41 11.47 -14.95
N ALA A 198 -10.42 11.01 -16.20
CA ALA A 198 -9.43 10.04 -16.70
C ALA A 198 -8.02 10.63 -16.69
N VAL A 199 -7.03 9.77 -16.43
CA VAL A 199 -5.60 10.15 -16.40
C VAL A 199 -4.84 9.36 -17.46
N HIS A 200 -4.50 10.01 -18.56
CA HIS A 200 -3.73 9.44 -19.66
C HIS A 200 -2.33 10.05 -19.81
N ASN A 201 -2.10 11.20 -19.21
CA ASN A 201 -0.86 11.95 -19.29
C ASN A 201 -0.67 12.82 -18.05
N LEU A 202 0.46 13.53 -18.01
CA LEU A 202 0.84 14.38 -16.86
C LEU A 202 -0.12 15.56 -16.65
N ASP A 203 -0.70 16.12 -17.72
CA ASP A 203 -1.63 17.26 -17.59
C ASP A 203 -2.98 16.80 -17.03
N ASP A 204 -3.46 15.62 -17.41
CA ASP A 204 -4.65 15.01 -16.79
C ASP A 204 -4.40 14.76 -15.28
N ALA A 205 -3.21 14.25 -14.93
CA ALA A 205 -2.83 14.04 -13.53
C ALA A 205 -2.81 15.36 -12.74
N ARG A 206 -2.35 16.47 -13.35
CA ARG A 206 -2.42 17.82 -12.75
C ARG A 206 -3.85 18.25 -12.50
N GLY A 207 -4.75 17.99 -13.46
CA GLY A 207 -6.19 18.28 -13.32
C GLY A 207 -6.82 17.52 -12.15
N CYS A 208 -6.55 16.21 -12.05
CA CYS A 208 -7.01 15.38 -10.94
C CYS A 208 -6.45 15.87 -9.59
N ALA A 209 -5.14 16.12 -9.53
CA ALA A 209 -4.50 16.62 -8.31
C ALA A 209 -5.10 17.98 -7.87
N GLN A 210 -5.33 18.90 -8.81
CA GLN A 210 -5.96 20.19 -8.51
C GLN A 210 -7.36 20.00 -7.91
N LYS A 211 -8.18 19.11 -8.50
CA LYS A 211 -9.53 18.82 -7.98
C LYS A 211 -9.51 18.28 -6.56
N LEU A 212 -8.54 17.41 -6.23
CA LEU A 212 -8.36 16.92 -4.86
C LEU A 212 -7.90 18.01 -3.89
N LEU A 213 -7.00 18.90 -4.32
CA LEU A 213 -6.57 20.06 -3.53
C LEU A 213 -7.74 21.03 -3.28
N ASP A 214 -8.57 21.28 -4.30
CA ASP A 214 -9.78 22.12 -4.18
C ASP A 214 -10.81 21.47 -3.24
N GLY A 215 -10.83 20.13 -3.17
CA GLY A 215 -11.59 19.34 -2.20
C GLY A 215 -11.05 19.38 -0.76
N GLY A 216 -9.95 20.07 -0.51
CA GLY A 216 -9.38 20.29 0.83
C GLY A 216 -8.22 19.34 1.20
N VAL A 217 -7.82 18.44 0.32
CA VAL A 217 -6.61 17.59 0.53
C VAL A 217 -5.36 18.49 0.60
N ARG A 218 -4.45 18.18 1.52
CA ARG A 218 -3.25 19.02 1.74
C ARG A 218 -2.14 18.74 0.74
N ARG A 219 -1.85 17.45 0.51
CA ARG A 219 -0.82 16.96 -0.39
C ARG A 219 -1.37 15.79 -1.22
N VAL A 220 -1.14 15.83 -2.52
CA VAL A 220 -1.51 14.76 -3.45
C VAL A 220 -0.25 14.30 -4.16
N ILE A 221 -0.03 12.99 -4.21
CA ILE A 221 1.04 12.39 -5.00
C ILE A 221 0.39 11.40 -5.94
N VAL A 222 0.28 11.74 -7.23
CA VAL A 222 -0.25 10.81 -8.24
C VAL A 222 0.90 9.98 -8.77
N THR A 223 0.89 8.66 -8.53
CA THR A 223 1.87 7.74 -9.10
C THR A 223 1.52 7.43 -10.55
N LEU A 224 2.50 7.48 -11.46
CA LEU A 224 2.34 7.40 -12.91
C LEU A 224 3.16 6.22 -13.49
N GLY A 225 3.34 5.16 -12.74
CA GLY A 225 4.07 3.97 -13.13
C GLY A 225 5.48 4.30 -13.64
N ALA A 226 5.78 3.94 -14.88
CA ALA A 226 7.08 4.20 -15.50
C ALA A 226 7.37 5.70 -15.73
N ASN A 227 6.39 6.56 -15.55
CA ASN A 227 6.55 8.01 -15.66
C ASN A 227 6.86 8.70 -14.32
N GLY A 228 6.97 7.95 -13.20
CA GLY A 228 7.30 8.50 -11.89
C GLY A 228 6.09 8.96 -11.10
N ALA A 229 6.15 10.15 -10.50
CA ALA A 229 5.09 10.68 -9.66
C ALA A 229 4.91 12.19 -9.83
N LEU A 230 3.67 12.67 -9.74
CA LEU A 230 3.32 14.08 -9.66
C LEU A 230 3.02 14.44 -8.21
N CYS A 231 3.83 15.29 -7.61
CA CYS A 231 3.59 15.87 -6.29
C CYS A 231 2.85 17.19 -6.43
N ALA A 232 1.77 17.37 -5.69
CA ALA A 232 0.94 18.58 -5.72
C ALA A 232 0.58 19.04 -4.32
N GLY A 233 0.65 20.35 -4.10
CA GLY A 233 0.31 21.02 -2.86
C GLY A 233 0.08 22.51 -3.07
N ARG A 234 -0.10 23.26 -1.99
CA ARG A 234 -0.30 24.72 -2.04
C ARG A 234 0.88 25.49 -2.62
N ASP A 235 2.06 24.91 -2.58
CA ASP A 235 3.33 25.44 -3.08
C ASP A 235 3.57 25.13 -4.57
N GLY A 236 2.63 24.44 -5.23
CA GLY A 236 2.67 24.14 -6.65
C GLY A 236 2.68 22.64 -6.94
N MET A 237 3.02 22.29 -8.17
CA MET A 237 3.06 20.93 -8.67
C MET A 237 4.41 20.62 -9.29
N THR A 238 5.03 19.51 -8.84
CA THR A 238 6.35 19.08 -9.32
C THR A 238 6.27 17.62 -9.77
N HIS A 239 6.77 17.35 -10.96
CA HIS A 239 6.93 15.99 -11.47
C HIS A 239 8.30 15.45 -11.06
N VAL A 240 8.31 14.26 -10.44
CA VAL A 240 9.51 13.52 -10.08
C VAL A 240 9.61 12.29 -10.98
N PRO A 241 10.62 12.18 -11.85
CA PRO A 241 10.71 11.08 -12.82
C PRO A 241 10.95 9.73 -12.15
N ALA A 242 10.56 8.65 -12.85
CA ALA A 242 10.88 7.29 -12.44
C ALA A 242 12.32 6.90 -12.81
N PHE A 243 12.80 5.83 -12.21
CA PHE A 243 14.05 5.16 -12.60
C PHE A 243 13.77 4.06 -13.64
N ALA A 244 14.49 4.09 -14.74
CA ALA A 244 14.33 3.10 -15.80
C ALA A 244 14.83 1.72 -15.33
N VAL A 245 13.96 0.72 -15.38
CA VAL A 245 14.24 -0.68 -15.10
C VAL A 245 13.52 -1.58 -16.12
N ARG A 246 13.91 -2.86 -16.18
CA ARG A 246 13.16 -3.88 -16.94
C ARG A 246 12.36 -4.71 -15.93
N PRO A 247 11.07 -4.46 -15.75
CA PRO A 247 10.28 -5.13 -14.73
C PRO A 247 10.07 -6.62 -15.09
N VAL A 248 10.10 -7.45 -14.05
CA VAL A 248 9.70 -8.86 -14.09
C VAL A 248 8.22 -8.98 -13.66
N ASP A 249 7.87 -8.30 -12.56
CA ASP A 249 6.52 -8.29 -12.01
C ASP A 249 6.28 -6.93 -11.34
N THR A 250 5.21 -6.23 -11.72
CA THR A 250 4.88 -4.91 -11.17
C THR A 250 3.93 -4.96 -9.98
N THR A 251 3.51 -6.16 -9.56
CA THR A 251 2.61 -6.35 -8.43
C THR A 251 3.22 -5.82 -7.14
N GLY A 252 2.49 -4.97 -6.43
CA GLY A 252 2.93 -4.38 -5.18
C GLY A 252 3.90 -3.19 -5.30
N ALA A 253 4.25 -2.74 -6.53
CA ALA A 253 5.13 -1.57 -6.70
C ALA A 253 4.56 -0.30 -6.05
N GLY A 254 3.24 -0.08 -6.12
CA GLY A 254 2.56 1.01 -5.41
C GLY A 254 2.68 0.88 -3.89
N ASP A 255 2.54 -0.33 -3.36
CA ASP A 255 2.70 -0.58 -1.92
C ASP A 255 4.15 -0.35 -1.47
N ALA A 256 5.12 -0.79 -2.30
CA ALA A 256 6.54 -0.53 -2.10
C ALA A 256 6.85 0.97 -2.07
N PHE A 257 6.26 1.74 -3.00
CA PHE A 257 6.36 3.20 -3.04
C PHE A 257 5.85 3.82 -1.74
N ILE A 258 4.64 3.48 -1.31
CA ILE A 258 3.97 4.10 -0.15
C ILE A 258 4.69 3.77 1.15
N GLY A 259 5.03 2.50 1.38
CA GLY A 259 5.73 2.08 2.60
C GLY A 259 7.11 2.72 2.73
N SER A 260 7.87 2.78 1.63
CA SER A 260 9.19 3.42 1.61
C SER A 260 9.10 4.95 1.73
N LEU A 261 8.14 5.58 1.06
CA LEU A 261 7.89 7.01 1.17
C LEU A 261 7.61 7.44 2.62
N ALA A 262 6.73 6.71 3.30
CA ALA A 262 6.41 6.98 4.70
C ALA A 262 7.68 6.93 5.58
N CYS A 263 8.54 5.93 5.36
CA CYS A 263 9.82 5.79 6.07
C CYS A 263 10.74 6.99 5.80
N PHE A 264 10.95 7.36 4.53
CA PHE A 264 11.83 8.49 4.17
C PHE A 264 11.32 9.84 4.68
N LEU A 265 10.00 10.07 4.61
CA LEU A 265 9.39 11.28 5.18
C LEU A 265 9.51 11.31 6.72
N ALA A 266 9.39 10.17 7.40
CA ALA A 266 9.57 10.07 8.85
C ALA A 266 11.02 10.27 9.28
N GLU A 267 12.00 9.95 8.43
CA GLU A 267 13.42 10.30 8.63
C GLU A 267 13.68 11.81 8.53
N GLY A 268 12.68 12.61 8.13
CA GLY A 268 12.80 14.07 7.98
C GLY A 268 13.37 14.51 6.63
N MET A 269 13.35 13.65 5.61
CA MET A 269 13.76 14.05 4.25
C MET A 269 12.80 15.10 3.66
N ALA A 270 13.33 15.95 2.81
CA ALA A 270 12.51 16.82 1.97
C ALA A 270 11.60 15.95 1.06
N GLU A 271 10.37 16.41 0.83
CA GLU A 271 9.34 15.62 0.13
C GLU A 271 9.80 15.12 -1.24
N MET A 272 10.43 16.00 -2.04
CA MET A 272 10.88 15.63 -3.39
C MET A 272 11.99 14.56 -3.35
N ASP A 273 12.90 14.62 -2.38
CA ASP A 273 13.95 13.63 -2.19
C ASP A 273 13.35 12.29 -1.72
N ALA A 274 12.37 12.35 -0.81
CA ALA A 274 11.66 11.16 -0.34
C ALA A 274 10.89 10.47 -1.49
N VAL A 275 10.23 11.25 -2.36
CA VAL A 275 9.51 10.73 -3.53
C VAL A 275 10.48 10.13 -4.56
N ALA A 276 11.62 10.77 -4.83
CA ALA A 276 12.64 10.24 -5.73
C ALA A 276 13.16 8.87 -5.22
N ARG A 277 13.44 8.78 -3.92
CA ARG A 277 13.86 7.50 -3.29
C ARG A 277 12.75 6.45 -3.32
N ALA A 278 11.50 6.83 -3.09
CA ALA A 278 10.36 5.92 -3.18
C ALA A 278 10.13 5.42 -4.61
N ASN A 279 10.34 6.27 -5.64
CA ASN A 279 10.33 5.86 -7.04
C ASN A 279 11.38 4.79 -7.33
N LEU A 280 12.62 4.95 -6.82
CA LEU A 280 13.65 3.92 -6.97
C LEU A 280 13.29 2.64 -6.21
N TYR A 281 12.80 2.75 -4.98
CA TYR A 281 12.42 1.59 -4.18
C TYR A 281 11.31 0.78 -4.87
N ALA A 282 10.29 1.46 -5.39
CA ALA A 282 9.24 0.86 -6.20
C ALA A 282 9.79 0.21 -7.49
N ALA A 283 10.70 0.88 -8.20
CA ALA A 283 11.33 0.31 -9.38
C ALA A 283 12.12 -0.97 -9.06
N LEU A 284 12.89 -0.99 -7.96
CA LEU A 284 13.63 -2.16 -7.52
C LEU A 284 12.72 -3.34 -7.13
N SER A 285 11.55 -3.07 -6.56
CA SER A 285 10.58 -4.11 -6.22
C SER A 285 10.05 -4.85 -7.44
N THR A 286 10.06 -4.22 -8.61
CA THR A 286 9.58 -4.85 -9.86
C THR A 286 10.58 -5.82 -10.50
N LEU A 287 11.81 -5.91 -10.00
CA LEU A 287 12.86 -6.77 -10.56
C LEU A 287 12.76 -8.24 -10.12
N GLY A 288 11.85 -8.56 -9.21
CA GLY A 288 11.57 -9.91 -8.73
C GLY A 288 10.09 -10.27 -8.90
N ALA A 289 9.77 -11.56 -8.86
CA ALA A 289 8.39 -12.04 -8.88
C ALA A 289 7.76 -12.05 -7.48
N GLY A 290 6.48 -11.76 -7.42
CA GLY A 290 5.68 -11.70 -6.19
C GLY A 290 5.85 -10.37 -5.46
N THR A 291 4.98 -10.13 -4.47
CA THR A 291 4.88 -8.82 -3.81
C THR A 291 5.93 -8.65 -2.70
N GLN A 292 5.69 -9.17 -1.50
CA GLN A 292 6.59 -8.98 -0.35
C GLN A 292 7.97 -9.62 -0.52
N LYS A 293 8.08 -10.65 -1.38
CA LYS A 293 9.33 -11.36 -1.66
C LYS A 293 10.29 -10.53 -2.52
N SER A 294 9.76 -9.62 -3.33
CA SER A 294 10.55 -8.78 -4.24
C SER A 294 11.06 -7.49 -3.57
N PHE A 295 10.52 -7.12 -2.42
CA PHE A 295 10.92 -5.90 -1.73
C PHE A 295 12.36 -6.00 -1.23
N VAL A 296 13.10 -4.92 -1.39
CA VAL A 296 14.52 -4.88 -1.04
C VAL A 296 14.74 -4.37 0.38
N THR A 297 15.82 -4.83 1.02
CA THR A 297 16.23 -4.29 2.33
C THR A 297 16.81 -2.88 2.19
N ARG A 298 16.87 -2.14 3.29
CA ARG A 298 17.48 -0.81 3.33
C ARG A 298 18.93 -0.81 2.84
N GLU A 299 19.72 -1.79 3.22
CA GLU A 299 21.12 -1.92 2.81
C GLU A 299 21.25 -2.06 1.29
N ARG A 300 20.42 -2.92 0.68
CA ARG A 300 20.41 -3.09 -0.77
C ARG A 300 19.94 -1.81 -1.46
N PHE A 301 18.90 -1.17 -0.95
CA PHE A 301 18.42 0.10 -1.46
C PHE A 301 19.50 1.18 -1.44
N ASP A 302 20.19 1.37 -0.30
CA ASP A 302 21.22 2.39 -0.15
C ASP A 302 22.42 2.13 -1.09
N ALA A 303 22.80 0.86 -1.34
CA ALA A 303 23.82 0.51 -2.31
C ALA A 303 23.39 0.86 -3.74
N GLU A 304 22.14 0.58 -4.13
CA GLU A 304 21.58 0.91 -5.46
C GLU A 304 21.44 2.42 -5.66
N TRP A 305 21.07 3.16 -4.61
CA TRP A 305 20.98 4.62 -4.63
C TRP A 305 22.37 5.24 -4.86
N ALA A 306 23.36 4.84 -4.06
CA ALA A 306 24.73 5.33 -4.17
C ALA A 306 25.38 5.01 -5.53
N ALA A 307 25.08 3.84 -6.12
CA ALA A 307 25.62 3.43 -7.42
C ALA A 307 25.10 4.31 -8.59
N ARG A 308 24.00 5.04 -8.38
CA ARG A 308 23.43 5.96 -9.39
C ARG A 308 23.97 7.37 -9.28
N GLY A 309 24.84 7.65 -8.29
CA GLY A 309 25.49 8.95 -8.09
C GLY A 309 24.57 10.02 -7.52
N GLU A 310 23.52 9.60 -6.84
CA GLU A 310 22.53 10.46 -6.20
C GLU A 310 22.60 10.39 -4.64
#